data_7707d1995ccab98479e38490d1e53bbb
#
_entry.id   7707d1995ccab98479e38490d1e53bbb
#
_cell.length_a   1.000
_cell.length_b   1.000
_cell.length_c   1.000
_cell.angle_alpha   90.00
_cell.angle_beta   90.00
_cell.angle_gamma   90.00
#
_symmetry.space_group_name_H-M   'P 1'
#
loop_
_entity.id
_entity.type
_entity.pdbx_description
1 polymer ?
#
loop_
_entity_poly.entity_id
_entity_poly.type
_entity_poly.pdbx_seq_one_letter_code
_entity_poly.pdbx_strand_id
1 'polypeptide(L)'
;MSRDTSIQQDSRRVIATQFGLEFDEEGPQSIEDREHAFRALLIERIVALLTHDMERLMNILYRVDVSEELAAQAFRDNAPEHIAPALADLIIARQLAKAETRARYRDGI
;
A
#
# COMPACT_ATOMS: atom_id res chain seq x y z
N MET A 1 14.09 10.06 15.18
CA MET A 1 13.27 9.68 14.00
C MET A 1 12.03 10.55 13.94
N SER A 2 11.71 11.07 12.79
CA SER A 2 10.54 11.91 12.65
C SER A 2 9.25 11.11 12.77
N ARG A 3 8.17 11.77 13.20
CA ARG A 3 6.85 11.20 13.31
C ARG A 3 6.34 10.69 11.95
N ASP A 4 6.62 11.45 10.87
CA ASP A 4 6.23 11.08 9.52
C ASP A 4 6.87 9.76 9.10
N THR A 5 8.13 9.55 9.43
CA THR A 5 8.82 8.29 9.16
C THR A 5 8.15 7.11 9.86
N SER A 6 7.71 7.29 11.12
CA SER A 6 7.01 6.24 11.88
C SER A 6 5.66 5.91 11.25
N ILE A 7 4.94 6.91 10.76
CA ILE A 7 3.66 6.73 10.08
C ILE A 7 3.86 5.95 8.78
N GLN A 8 4.84 6.31 7.99
CA GLN A 8 5.16 5.61 6.74
C GLN A 8 5.54 4.16 7.00
N GLN A 9 6.37 3.92 8.00
CA GLN A 9 6.80 2.58 8.37
C GLN A 9 5.63 1.71 8.84
N ASP A 10 4.74 2.27 9.64
CA ASP A 10 3.52 1.59 10.11
C ASP A 10 2.62 1.22 8.93
N SER A 11 2.43 2.13 8.00
CA SER A 11 1.68 1.90 6.77
C SER A 11 2.26 0.75 5.97
N ARG A 12 3.57 0.76 5.72
CA ARG A 12 4.24 -0.30 4.96
C ARG A 12 4.11 -1.66 5.64
N ARG A 13 4.18 -1.69 6.97
CA ARG A 13 4.05 -2.94 7.74
C ARG A 13 2.69 -3.58 7.50
N VAL A 14 1.61 -2.80 7.57
CA VAL A 14 0.25 -3.31 7.33
C VAL A 14 0.14 -3.86 5.92
N ILE A 15 0.59 -3.10 4.93
CA ILE A 15 0.51 -3.51 3.52
C ILE A 15 1.32 -4.79 3.30
N ALA A 16 2.55 -4.83 3.80
CA ALA A 16 3.43 -5.99 3.65
C ALA A 16 2.79 -7.24 4.24
N THR A 17 2.16 -7.13 5.41
CA THR A 17 1.48 -8.25 6.06
C THR A 17 0.34 -8.78 5.19
N GLN A 18 -0.50 -7.88 4.66
CA GLN A 18 -1.66 -8.29 3.87
C GLN A 18 -1.28 -8.90 2.51
N PHE A 19 -0.23 -8.39 1.88
CA PHE A 19 0.20 -8.86 0.56
C PHE A 19 1.29 -9.93 0.63
N GLY A 20 1.77 -10.29 1.81
CA GLY A 20 2.84 -11.27 1.97
C GLY A 20 4.16 -10.77 1.41
N LEU A 21 4.49 -9.52 1.62
CA LEU A 21 5.74 -8.93 1.14
C LEU A 21 6.82 -8.97 2.21
N GLU A 22 8.05 -9.26 1.77
CA GLU A 22 9.24 -9.13 2.61
C GLU A 22 9.94 -7.83 2.24
N PHE A 23 10.07 -6.92 3.19
CA PHE A 23 10.67 -5.61 2.95
C PHE A 23 11.55 -5.21 4.13
N ASP A 24 12.81 -4.85 3.82
CA ASP A 24 13.78 -4.44 4.83
C ASP A 24 13.64 -2.95 5.16
N GLU A 25 13.01 -2.66 6.31
CA GLU A 25 12.83 -1.30 6.78
C GLU A 25 14.12 -0.67 7.30
N GLU A 26 15.14 -1.48 7.57
CA GLU A 26 16.40 -1.01 8.16
C GLU A 26 17.54 -0.97 7.16
N GLY A 27 17.22 -1.10 5.89
CA GLY A 27 18.21 -1.00 4.84
C GLY A 27 18.85 0.39 4.77
N PRO A 28 19.99 0.52 4.10
CA PRO A 28 20.76 1.76 4.08
C PRO A 28 20.18 2.87 3.20
N GLN A 29 19.07 2.63 2.53
CA GLN A 29 18.47 3.62 1.64
C GLN A 29 17.93 4.83 2.40
N SER A 30 17.83 5.96 1.69
CA SER A 30 17.09 7.12 2.19
C SER A 30 15.60 6.76 2.34
N ILE A 31 14.85 7.61 3.05
CA ILE A 31 13.40 7.43 3.20
C ILE A 31 12.72 7.43 1.84
N GLU A 32 13.11 8.33 0.94
CA GLU A 32 12.54 8.42 -0.40
C GLU A 32 12.82 7.18 -1.23
N ASP A 33 14.04 6.66 -1.19
CA ASP A 33 14.40 5.44 -1.90
C ASP A 33 13.66 4.23 -1.35
N ARG A 34 13.45 4.19 -0.04
CA ARG A 34 12.71 3.12 0.62
C ARG A 34 11.24 3.11 0.20
N GLU A 35 10.62 4.28 0.17
CA GLU A 35 9.23 4.41 -0.31
C GLU A 35 9.11 3.97 -1.75
N HIS A 36 10.05 4.38 -2.58
CA HIS A 36 10.07 4.04 -4.00
C HIS A 36 10.24 2.53 -4.20
N ALA A 37 11.17 1.93 -3.48
CA ALA A 37 11.43 0.49 -3.55
C ALA A 37 10.22 -0.31 -3.07
N PHE A 38 9.56 0.14 -2.00
CA PHE A 38 8.37 -0.52 -1.48
C PHE A 38 7.22 -0.45 -2.49
N ARG A 39 7.00 0.71 -3.09
CA ARG A 39 5.95 0.88 -4.09
C ARG A 39 6.17 -0.06 -5.28
N ALA A 40 7.41 -0.17 -5.75
CA ALA A 40 7.75 -1.07 -6.86
C ALA A 40 7.46 -2.53 -6.51
N LEU A 41 7.81 -2.94 -5.29
CA LEU A 41 7.55 -4.29 -4.80
C LEU A 41 6.04 -4.57 -4.72
N LEU A 42 5.27 -3.61 -4.22
CA LEU A 42 3.82 -3.72 -4.14
C LEU A 42 3.19 -3.84 -5.52
N ILE A 43 3.61 -3.01 -6.47
CA ILE A 43 3.12 -3.07 -7.86
C ILE A 43 3.37 -4.45 -8.46
N GLU A 44 4.58 -4.97 -8.29
CA GLU A 44 4.94 -6.29 -8.77
C GLU A 44 4.02 -7.38 -8.22
N ARG A 45 3.72 -7.32 -6.92
CA ARG A 45 2.80 -8.28 -6.29
C ARG A 45 1.37 -8.12 -6.82
N ILE A 46 0.92 -6.89 -7.03
CA ILE A 46 -0.43 -6.64 -7.58
C ILE A 46 -0.52 -7.20 -9.00
N VAL A 47 0.50 -7.00 -9.83
CA VAL A 47 0.53 -7.56 -11.19
C VAL A 47 0.41 -9.08 -11.14
N ALA A 48 1.14 -9.74 -10.25
CA ALA A 48 1.07 -11.19 -10.11
C ALA A 48 -0.34 -11.64 -9.71
N LEU A 49 -0.99 -10.95 -8.79
CA LEU A 49 -2.35 -11.28 -8.36
C LEU A 49 -3.36 -11.01 -9.46
N LEU A 50 -3.23 -9.91 -10.20
CA LEU A 50 -4.10 -9.59 -11.34
C LEU A 50 -4.03 -10.71 -12.39
N THR A 51 -2.86 -11.29 -12.57
CA THR A 51 -2.63 -12.32 -13.57
C THR A 51 -3.09 -13.70 -13.12
N HIS A 52 -2.85 -14.04 -11.84
CA HIS A 52 -3.00 -15.42 -11.37
C HIS A 52 -4.09 -15.65 -10.34
N ASP A 53 -4.50 -14.61 -9.61
CA ASP A 53 -5.48 -14.80 -8.52
C ASP A 53 -6.23 -13.49 -8.23
N MET A 54 -7.10 -13.12 -9.14
CA MET A 54 -7.90 -11.90 -9.02
C MET A 54 -8.79 -11.91 -7.78
N GLU A 55 -9.34 -13.05 -7.43
CA GLU A 55 -10.20 -13.17 -6.26
C GLU A 55 -9.44 -12.81 -4.99
N ARG A 56 -8.22 -13.30 -4.86
CA ARG A 56 -7.37 -12.98 -3.71
C ARG A 56 -7.05 -11.49 -3.66
N LEU A 57 -6.77 -10.88 -4.82
CA LEU A 57 -6.54 -9.45 -4.88
C LEU A 57 -7.74 -8.66 -4.36
N MET A 58 -8.94 -9.02 -4.81
CA MET A 58 -10.16 -8.33 -4.38
C MET A 58 -10.38 -8.48 -2.88
N ASN A 59 -10.10 -9.67 -2.32
CA ASN A 59 -10.19 -9.91 -0.90
C ASN A 59 -9.19 -9.05 -0.10
N ILE A 60 -7.97 -8.90 -0.61
CA ILE A 60 -6.96 -8.07 0.05
C ILE A 60 -7.37 -6.60 -0.01
N LEU A 61 -7.85 -6.12 -1.16
CA LEU A 61 -8.32 -4.74 -1.29
C LEU A 61 -9.40 -4.43 -0.27
N TYR A 62 -10.32 -5.38 -0.04
CA TYR A 62 -11.34 -5.25 0.98
C TYR A 62 -10.72 -5.15 2.39
N ARG A 63 -9.75 -6.00 2.69
CA ARG A 63 -9.09 -6.01 4.01
C ARG A 63 -8.29 -4.75 4.29
N VAL A 64 -7.65 -4.18 3.27
CA VAL A 64 -6.90 -2.93 3.44
C VAL A 64 -7.80 -1.70 3.33
N ASP A 65 -9.11 -1.95 3.23
CA ASP A 65 -10.12 -0.92 3.32
C ASP A 65 -10.04 0.12 2.19
N VAL A 66 -9.71 -0.34 1.00
CA VAL A 66 -9.79 0.50 -0.20
C VAL A 66 -11.24 0.52 -0.67
N SER A 67 -11.76 1.71 -0.94
CA SER A 67 -13.12 1.91 -1.41
C SER A 67 -13.37 1.09 -2.70
N GLU A 68 -14.48 0.35 -2.73
CA GLU A 68 -14.87 -0.41 -3.92
C GLU A 68 -15.05 0.49 -5.13
N GLU A 69 -15.58 1.69 -4.92
CA GLU A 69 -15.78 2.67 -5.98
C GLU A 69 -14.44 3.14 -6.57
N LEU A 70 -13.47 3.46 -5.70
CA LEU A 70 -12.16 3.89 -6.18
C LEU A 70 -11.41 2.75 -6.87
N ALA A 71 -11.51 1.54 -6.35
CA ALA A 71 -10.90 0.38 -6.99
C ALA A 71 -11.53 0.14 -8.37
N ALA A 72 -12.85 0.17 -8.48
CA ALA A 72 -13.55 0.00 -9.76
C ALA A 72 -13.14 1.09 -10.75
N GLN A 73 -12.99 2.32 -10.27
CA GLN A 73 -12.54 3.44 -11.08
C GLN A 73 -11.13 3.21 -11.62
N ALA A 74 -10.24 2.67 -10.77
CA ALA A 74 -8.87 2.35 -11.19
C ALA A 74 -8.85 1.33 -12.33
N PHE A 75 -9.72 0.32 -12.26
CA PHE A 75 -9.85 -0.67 -13.34
C PHE A 75 -10.44 -0.06 -14.61
N ARG A 76 -11.42 0.81 -14.48
CA ARG A 76 -12.16 1.37 -15.59
C ARG A 76 -11.39 2.46 -16.34
N ASP A 77 -10.69 3.33 -15.60
CA ASP A 77 -10.13 4.56 -16.15
C ASP A 77 -8.67 4.45 -16.55
N ASN A 78 -8.06 3.27 -16.41
CA ASN A 78 -6.65 3.08 -16.72
C ASN A 78 -6.45 2.00 -17.78
N ALA A 79 -5.44 2.18 -18.62
CA ALA A 79 -4.96 1.12 -19.49
C ALA A 79 -4.46 -0.04 -18.64
N PRO A 80 -4.50 -1.29 -19.15
CA PRO A 80 -4.10 -2.45 -18.35
C PRO A 80 -2.76 -2.32 -17.62
N GLU A 81 -1.77 -1.74 -18.27
CA GLU A 81 -0.43 -1.57 -17.68
C GLU A 81 -0.38 -0.52 -16.56
N HIS A 82 -1.41 0.29 -16.41
CA HIS A 82 -1.48 1.33 -15.39
C HIS A 82 -2.40 0.99 -14.23
N ILE A 83 -3.11 -0.13 -14.30
CA ILE A 83 -4.04 -0.55 -13.23
C ILE A 83 -3.29 -0.84 -11.94
N ALA A 84 -2.23 -1.64 -12.00
CA ALA A 84 -1.49 -2.00 -10.80
C ALA A 84 -0.85 -0.79 -10.10
N PRO A 85 -0.19 0.14 -10.82
CA PRO A 85 0.28 1.37 -10.19
C PRO A 85 -0.84 2.19 -9.55
N ALA A 86 -1.98 2.30 -10.21
CA ALA A 86 -3.13 3.05 -9.67
C ALA A 86 -3.64 2.41 -8.38
N LEU A 87 -3.77 1.08 -8.35
CA LEU A 87 -4.19 0.37 -7.14
C LEU A 87 -3.17 0.52 -6.02
N ALA A 88 -1.88 0.44 -6.34
CA ALA A 88 -0.81 0.62 -5.35
C ALA A 88 -0.93 2.00 -4.68
N ASP A 89 -1.16 3.04 -5.45
CA ASP A 89 -1.29 4.40 -4.92
C ASP A 89 -2.52 4.54 -4.01
N LEU A 90 -3.64 3.92 -4.37
CA LEU A 90 -4.84 3.90 -3.52
C LEU A 90 -4.57 3.19 -2.19
N ILE A 91 -3.90 2.05 -2.23
CA ILE A 91 -3.57 1.26 -1.05
C ILE A 91 -2.65 2.07 -0.11
N ILE A 92 -1.59 2.65 -0.67
CA ILE A 92 -0.61 3.42 0.10
C ILE A 92 -1.29 4.64 0.74
N ALA A 93 -2.07 5.38 -0.03
CA ALA A 93 -2.76 6.57 0.48
C ALA A 93 -3.71 6.22 1.62
N ARG A 94 -4.49 5.14 1.47
CA ARG A 94 -5.44 4.71 2.50
C ARG A 94 -4.73 4.30 3.78
N GLN A 95 -3.65 3.53 3.67
CA GLN A 95 -2.94 3.07 4.85
C GLN A 95 -2.16 4.18 5.55
N LEU A 96 -1.67 5.17 4.80
CA LEU A 96 -1.05 6.36 5.41
C LEU A 96 -2.10 7.13 6.23
N ALA A 97 -3.29 7.33 5.69
CA ALA A 97 -4.36 8.02 6.40
C ALA A 97 -4.75 7.28 7.69
N LYS A 98 -4.83 5.95 7.63
CA LYS A 98 -5.14 5.14 8.81
C LYS A 98 -4.01 5.19 9.84
N ALA A 99 -2.77 5.16 9.38
CA ALA A 99 -1.61 5.25 10.28
C ALA A 99 -1.55 6.60 10.99
N GLU A 100 -1.89 7.68 10.29
CA GLU A 100 -1.98 9.02 10.89
C GLU A 100 -3.05 9.06 11.98
N THR A 101 -4.20 8.47 11.73
CA THR A 101 -5.27 8.42 12.72
C THR A 101 -4.83 7.66 13.97
N ARG A 102 -4.19 6.49 13.79
CA ARG A 102 -3.66 5.71 14.90
C ARG A 102 -2.63 6.50 15.71
N ALA A 103 -1.75 7.21 15.02
CA ALA A 103 -0.73 8.03 15.68
C ALA A 103 -1.33 9.13 16.53
N ARG A 104 -2.39 9.78 16.04
CA ARG A 104 -3.10 10.82 16.80
C ARG A 104 -3.67 10.27 18.11
N TYR A 105 -4.33 9.12 18.05
CA TYR A 105 -4.89 8.48 19.23
C TYR A 105 -3.81 8.08 20.23
N ARG A 106 -2.69 7.54 19.75
CA ARG A 106 -1.56 7.20 20.60
C ARG A 106 -0.99 8.40 21.33
N ASP A 107 -0.99 9.55 20.67
CA ASP A 107 -0.42 10.79 21.23
C ASP A 107 -1.39 11.52 22.16
N GLY A 108 -2.56 10.96 22.42
CA GLY A 108 -3.50 11.53 23.37
C GLY A 108 -4.29 12.71 22.83
N ILE A 109 -4.47 12.79 21.55
CA ILE A 109 -5.21 13.89 20.91
C ILE A 109 -6.64 13.49 20.66
#